data_fe6b159179b17ef774536c7aefc93059
#
_entry.id   fe6b159179b17ef774536c7aefc93059
#
_cell.length_a   1.000
_cell.length_b   1.000
_cell.length_c   1.000
_cell.angle_alpha   90.00
_cell.angle_beta   90.00
_cell.angle_gamma   90.00
#
_symmetry.space_group_name_H-M   'P 1'
#
loop_
_entity.id
_entity.type
_entity.pdbx_description
1 polymer ?
#
loop_
_entity_poly.entity_id
_entity_poly.type
_entity_poly.pdbx_seq_one_letter_code
_entity_poly.pdbx_strand_id
1 'polypeptide(L)'
;MSELPPPIREAEFSAVNTVDEVRIRATFYPLVQELHSFLNQASCVRDLQEIRRNWKARVADQRAFGTFATEPRHWYTYNNGGRKEAQFNIGLSPKYLRIGLGFEFTLKKGGDPTIVQWTYAQFTRVVEQDPRTFDGLVRRNYLEIEWVPEGVGDSTTVPTRMVRTWLRQPSQTPSWIFVGRLLRPEKDQRILEDTTRLREAIESVFGDLKPLWKQTQMRAARGV
;
A
#
# COMPACT_ATOMS: atom_id res chain seq x y z
N MET A 1 -9.06 22.99 -7.35
CA MET A 1 -8.91 21.66 -6.72
C MET A 1 -7.61 21.68 -5.94
N SER A 2 -7.58 21.14 -4.74
CA SER A 2 -6.42 21.25 -3.84
C SER A 2 -5.26 20.35 -4.34
N GLU A 3 -4.06 20.94 -4.47
CA GLU A 3 -2.83 20.19 -4.70
C GLU A 3 -2.30 19.50 -3.43
N LEU A 4 -3.03 19.61 -2.34
CA LEU A 4 -2.69 19.07 -1.04
C LEU A 4 -3.66 17.93 -0.66
N PRO A 5 -3.17 16.88 0.02
CA PRO A 5 -4.04 15.85 0.56
C PRO A 5 -4.91 16.42 1.68
N PRO A 6 -6.07 15.84 1.95
CA PRO A 6 -6.85 16.19 3.12
C PRO A 6 -6.10 15.83 4.41
N PRO A 7 -6.30 16.58 5.51
CA PRO A 7 -5.77 16.20 6.81
C PRO A 7 -6.48 14.92 7.29
N ILE A 8 -5.75 14.04 7.97
CA ILE A 8 -6.28 12.80 8.55
C ILE A 8 -6.24 12.92 10.06
N ARG A 9 -7.41 13.03 10.67
CA ARG A 9 -7.60 13.29 12.09
C ARG A 9 -8.09 12.02 12.81
N GLU A 10 -8.21 12.09 14.11
CA GLU A 10 -8.74 11.00 14.93
C GLU A 10 -10.16 10.56 14.50
N ALA A 11 -10.97 11.49 14.00
CA ALA A 11 -12.31 11.19 13.52
C ALA A 11 -12.30 10.17 12.37
N GLU A 12 -11.34 10.25 11.44
CA GLU A 12 -11.22 9.34 10.31
C GLU A 12 -10.76 7.95 10.78
N PHE A 13 -9.82 7.88 11.72
CA PHE A 13 -9.40 6.61 12.33
C PHE A 13 -10.56 5.95 13.12
N SER A 14 -11.31 6.75 13.86
CA SER A 14 -12.51 6.27 14.58
C SER A 14 -13.61 5.81 13.64
N ALA A 15 -13.81 6.50 12.50
CA ALA A 15 -14.81 6.10 11.50
C ALA A 15 -14.44 4.76 10.83
N VAL A 16 -13.16 4.48 10.63
CA VAL A 16 -12.71 3.18 10.09
C VAL A 16 -12.90 2.04 11.10
N ASN A 17 -12.89 2.36 12.39
CA ASN A 17 -13.06 1.38 13.46
C ASN A 17 -14.54 1.14 13.82
N THR A 18 -15.48 1.51 12.96
CA THR A 18 -16.90 1.29 13.18
C THR A 18 -17.52 0.52 12.01
N VAL A 19 -18.60 -0.18 12.30
CA VAL A 19 -19.49 -0.80 11.31
C VAL A 19 -20.68 0.07 10.97
N ASP A 20 -20.78 1.26 11.57
CA ASP A 20 -21.83 2.22 11.28
C ASP A 20 -21.64 2.82 9.87
N GLU A 21 -22.48 2.37 8.95
CA GLU A 21 -22.43 2.80 7.56
C GLU A 21 -22.63 4.30 7.40
N VAL A 22 -23.51 4.91 8.20
CA VAL A 22 -23.80 6.35 8.14
C VAL A 22 -22.54 7.15 8.50
N ARG A 23 -21.86 6.75 9.58
CA ARG A 23 -20.64 7.38 10.03
C ARG A 23 -19.50 7.18 9.03
N ILE A 24 -19.36 5.98 8.48
CA ILE A 24 -18.37 5.68 7.44
C ILE A 24 -18.61 6.57 6.21
N ARG A 25 -19.84 6.66 5.73
CA ARG A 25 -20.19 7.49 4.57
C ARG A 25 -19.92 8.96 4.84
N ALA A 26 -20.29 9.47 5.99
CA ALA A 26 -20.16 10.88 6.32
C ALA A 26 -18.70 11.34 6.49
N THR A 27 -17.84 10.47 7.02
CA THR A 27 -16.45 10.83 7.39
C THR A 27 -15.44 10.28 6.41
N PHE A 28 -15.53 9.01 6.08
CA PHE A 28 -14.50 8.34 5.30
C PHE A 28 -14.63 8.58 3.79
N TYR A 29 -15.83 8.60 3.22
CA TYR A 29 -15.97 8.80 1.77
C TYR A 29 -15.50 10.17 1.27
N PRO A 30 -15.77 11.31 1.94
CA PRO A 30 -15.19 12.58 1.56
C PRO A 30 -13.66 12.54 1.56
N LEU A 31 -13.06 12.01 2.62
CA LEU A 31 -11.60 11.82 2.71
C LEU A 31 -11.06 11.05 1.51
N VAL A 32 -11.73 9.96 1.16
CA VAL A 32 -11.38 9.11 0.03
C VAL A 32 -11.41 9.88 -1.29
N GLN A 33 -12.43 10.67 -1.53
CA GLN A 33 -12.56 11.47 -2.74
C GLN A 33 -11.49 12.56 -2.83
N GLU A 34 -11.17 13.21 -1.72
CA GLU A 34 -10.13 14.24 -1.66
C GLU A 34 -8.74 13.63 -1.87
N LEU A 35 -8.43 12.50 -1.23
CA LEU A 35 -7.18 11.76 -1.48
C LEU A 35 -7.05 11.33 -2.94
N HIS A 36 -8.14 10.84 -3.52
CA HIS A 36 -8.13 10.45 -4.94
C HIS A 36 -7.88 11.66 -5.86
N SER A 37 -8.51 12.79 -5.57
CA SER A 37 -8.30 14.03 -6.29
C SER A 37 -6.84 14.50 -6.19
N PHE A 38 -6.28 14.50 -4.99
CA PHE A 38 -4.87 14.83 -4.75
C PHE A 38 -3.94 13.90 -5.53
N LEU A 39 -4.11 12.59 -5.42
CA LEU A 39 -3.24 11.60 -6.07
C LEU A 39 -3.26 11.69 -7.60
N ASN A 40 -4.38 12.10 -8.19
CA ASN A 40 -4.46 12.35 -9.63
C ASN A 40 -3.66 13.58 -10.09
N GLN A 41 -3.31 14.47 -9.17
CA GLN A 41 -2.57 15.70 -9.44
C GLN A 41 -1.11 15.65 -8.99
N ALA A 42 -0.78 14.78 -8.02
CA ALA A 42 0.55 14.70 -7.45
C ALA A 42 1.61 14.28 -8.49
N SER A 43 2.68 15.06 -8.58
CA SER A 43 3.75 14.84 -9.57
C SER A 43 4.44 13.48 -9.42
N CYS A 44 4.60 13.01 -8.18
CA CYS A 44 5.23 11.71 -7.89
C CYS A 44 4.47 10.52 -8.47
N VAL A 45 3.16 10.66 -8.71
CA VAL A 45 2.32 9.61 -9.32
C VAL A 45 2.00 9.87 -10.78
N ARG A 46 2.29 11.07 -11.30
CA ARG A 46 2.04 11.41 -12.71
C ARG A 46 2.80 10.49 -13.64
N ASP A 47 4.07 10.26 -13.38
CA ASP A 47 4.90 9.32 -14.15
C ASP A 47 4.37 7.88 -14.11
N LEU A 48 3.65 7.53 -13.05
CA LEU A 48 3.01 6.22 -12.90
C LEU A 48 1.72 6.16 -13.70
N GLN A 49 1.02 7.30 -13.85
CA GLN A 49 -0.20 7.41 -14.66
C GLN A 49 0.08 7.33 -16.16
N GLU A 50 1.22 7.83 -16.63
CA GLU A 50 1.65 7.70 -18.03
C GLU A 50 1.81 6.24 -18.44
N ILE A 51 2.21 5.39 -17.49
CA ILE A 51 2.32 3.95 -17.72
C ILE A 51 0.95 3.29 -17.71
N ARG A 52 -0.04 3.80 -16.93
CA ARG A 52 -1.43 3.32 -16.90
C ARG A 52 -2.48 4.22 -16.23
N ARG A 53 -3.57 4.28 -16.86
CA ARG A 53 -4.65 5.27 -16.77
C ARG A 53 -5.61 5.20 -15.59
N ASN A 54 -5.44 4.45 -14.51
CA ASN A 54 -6.51 4.40 -13.50
C ASN A 54 -6.03 4.13 -12.08
N TRP A 55 -6.07 5.16 -11.25
CA TRP A 55 -6.29 4.97 -9.83
C TRP A 55 -7.68 4.37 -9.63
N LYS A 56 -7.74 3.17 -9.13
CA LYS A 56 -8.99 2.60 -8.66
C LYS A 56 -9.02 2.73 -7.17
N ALA A 57 -9.87 3.66 -6.69
CA ALA A 57 -10.32 3.61 -5.32
C ALA A 57 -11.02 2.26 -5.12
N ARG A 58 -10.43 1.36 -4.39
CA ARG A 58 -11.16 0.27 -3.78
C ARG A 58 -11.59 0.77 -2.42
N VAL A 59 -12.68 1.46 -2.39
CA VAL A 59 -13.53 1.42 -1.22
C VAL A 59 -13.90 -0.05 -1.08
N ALA A 60 -13.63 -0.64 0.08
CA ALA A 60 -14.10 -2.00 0.35
C ALA A 60 -15.54 -2.08 -0.14
N ASP A 61 -15.82 -3.04 -0.99
CA ASP A 61 -17.13 -3.19 -1.63
C ASP A 61 -18.21 -2.90 -0.59
N GLN A 62 -19.20 -2.07 -0.93
CA GLN A 62 -20.32 -1.73 -0.04
C GLN A 62 -20.97 -2.98 0.58
N ARG A 63 -20.85 -4.11 -0.09
CA ARG A 63 -21.24 -5.43 0.43
C ARG A 63 -20.36 -5.91 1.58
N ALA A 64 -19.11 -5.48 1.65
CA ALA A 64 -18.22 -5.83 2.76
C ALA A 64 -18.63 -5.16 4.06
N PHE A 65 -19.25 -3.99 4.01
CA PHE A 65 -19.75 -3.30 5.19
C PHE A 65 -20.93 -4.05 5.85
N GLY A 66 -21.75 -4.75 5.08
CA GLY A 66 -22.89 -5.51 5.61
C GLY A 66 -22.56 -6.94 6.06
N THR A 67 -21.52 -7.56 5.53
CA THR A 67 -21.23 -8.97 5.74
C THR A 67 -19.92 -9.27 6.46
N PHE A 68 -18.97 -8.34 6.47
CA PHE A 68 -17.63 -8.54 7.04
C PHE A 68 -17.26 -7.44 8.02
N ALA A 69 -18.15 -7.19 8.96
CA ALA A 69 -18.01 -6.21 10.03
C ALA A 69 -16.77 -6.38 10.92
N THR A 70 -16.01 -7.45 10.76
CA THR A 70 -14.88 -7.76 11.61
C THR A 70 -13.60 -6.97 11.25
N GLU A 71 -13.45 -6.48 9.99
CA GLU A 71 -12.29 -5.68 9.61
C GLU A 71 -12.60 -4.71 8.45
N PRO A 72 -13.18 -3.53 8.72
CA PRO A 72 -13.30 -2.51 7.70
C PRO A 72 -11.91 -2.02 7.32
N ARG A 73 -11.43 -2.40 6.14
CA ARG A 73 -10.18 -1.90 5.56
C ARG A 73 -10.51 -1.06 4.36
N HIS A 74 -10.28 0.23 4.46
CA HIS A 74 -10.43 1.15 3.36
C HIS A 74 -9.05 1.55 2.86
N TRP A 75 -8.78 1.37 1.56
CA TRP A 75 -7.50 1.74 0.97
C TRP A 75 -7.65 2.25 -0.45
N TYR A 76 -6.72 3.10 -0.84
CA TYR A 76 -6.49 3.42 -2.23
C TYR A 76 -5.38 2.55 -2.76
N THR A 77 -5.62 1.94 -3.87
CA THR A 77 -4.62 1.16 -4.57
C THR A 77 -4.35 1.79 -5.92
N TYR A 78 -3.13 2.21 -6.15
CA TYR A 78 -2.66 2.49 -7.47
C TYR A 78 -2.26 1.17 -8.12
N ASN A 79 -3.03 0.76 -9.12
CA ASN A 79 -2.82 -0.49 -9.79
C ASN A 79 -2.35 -0.21 -11.23
N ASN A 80 -1.23 -0.78 -11.61
CA ASN A 80 -0.69 -0.74 -12.97
C ASN A 80 -1.52 -1.52 -14.00
N GLY A 81 -2.77 -1.75 -13.75
CA GLY A 81 -3.71 -2.39 -14.64
C GLY A 81 -3.72 -3.92 -14.61
N GLY A 82 -2.83 -4.57 -13.85
CA GLY A 82 -2.91 -6.01 -13.55
C GLY A 82 -3.33 -6.21 -12.10
N ARG A 83 -4.26 -7.12 -11.83
CA ARG A 83 -4.38 -7.67 -10.48
C ARG A 83 -3.09 -8.44 -10.22
N LYS A 84 -2.49 -8.32 -9.02
CA LYS A 84 -1.32 -9.11 -8.63
C LYS A 84 0.06 -8.55 -9.03
N GLU A 85 0.11 -7.41 -9.69
CA GLU A 85 1.36 -6.65 -9.82
C GLU A 85 1.63 -5.83 -8.54
N ALA A 86 2.88 -5.39 -8.35
CA ALA A 86 3.20 -4.44 -7.29
C ALA A 86 2.38 -3.15 -7.41
N GLN A 87 1.79 -2.72 -6.31
CA GLN A 87 0.82 -1.64 -6.28
C GLN A 87 1.23 -0.58 -5.28
N PHE A 88 1.33 0.69 -5.72
CA PHE A 88 1.34 1.79 -4.75
C PHE A 88 0.01 1.82 -4.02
N ASN A 89 0.09 2.00 -2.71
CA ASN A 89 -1.05 1.85 -1.82
C ASN A 89 -1.05 2.97 -0.78
N ILE A 90 -2.20 3.60 -0.62
CA ILE A 90 -2.52 4.40 0.56
C ILE A 90 -3.74 3.75 1.20
N GLY A 91 -3.63 3.40 2.47
CA GLY A 91 -4.70 2.71 3.18
C GLY A 91 -4.86 3.21 4.60
N LEU A 92 -6.08 3.46 5.01
CA LEU A 92 -6.44 3.83 6.36
C LEU A 92 -6.96 2.61 7.11
N SER A 93 -6.35 2.31 8.24
CA SER A 93 -6.80 1.31 9.22
C SER A 93 -7.13 1.99 10.55
N PRO A 94 -7.77 1.31 11.50
CA PRO A 94 -7.98 1.87 12.83
C PRO A 94 -6.70 2.28 13.57
N LYS A 95 -5.56 1.74 13.19
CA LYS A 95 -4.29 1.89 13.89
C LYS A 95 -3.30 2.81 13.20
N TYR A 96 -3.39 2.97 11.88
CA TYR A 96 -2.43 3.75 11.10
C TYR A 96 -2.94 4.08 9.70
N LEU A 97 -2.37 5.14 9.11
CA LEU A 97 -2.36 5.35 7.67
C LEU A 97 -1.11 4.68 7.10
N ARG A 98 -1.28 3.76 6.15
CA ARG A 98 -0.15 3.18 5.42
C ARG A 98 0.04 3.87 4.08
N ILE A 99 1.30 4.13 3.73
CA ILE A 99 1.71 4.73 2.45
C ILE A 99 2.88 3.89 1.93
N GLY A 100 2.74 3.26 0.78
CA GLY A 100 3.82 2.43 0.28
C GLY A 100 3.46 1.55 -0.91
N LEU A 101 4.18 0.43 -1.03
CA LEU A 101 4.10 -0.51 -2.12
C LEU A 101 3.62 -1.87 -1.60
N GLY A 102 2.51 -2.34 -2.14
CA GLY A 102 1.93 -3.64 -1.80
C GLY A 102 2.18 -4.69 -2.89
N PHE A 103 2.39 -5.92 -2.47
CA PHE A 103 2.61 -7.08 -3.32
C PHE A 103 1.59 -8.16 -2.95
N GLU A 104 0.73 -8.53 -3.88
CA GLU A 104 -0.26 -9.58 -3.65
C GLU A 104 0.18 -10.87 -4.35
N PHE A 105 0.37 -11.93 -3.59
CA PHE A 105 0.88 -13.22 -4.08
C PHE A 105 -0.17 -14.35 -4.05
N THR A 106 -1.38 -14.08 -3.59
CA THR A 106 -2.45 -15.08 -3.61
C THR A 106 -3.16 -15.17 -4.94
N LEU A 107 -3.47 -16.38 -5.38
CA LEU A 107 -4.26 -16.66 -6.57
C LEU A 107 -5.77 -16.77 -6.30
N LYS A 108 -6.20 -16.78 -5.03
CA LYS A 108 -7.60 -17.03 -4.61
C LYS A 108 -8.63 -16.07 -5.20
N LYS A 109 -8.23 -14.88 -5.62
CA LYS A 109 -9.14 -13.84 -6.16
C LYS A 109 -9.00 -13.64 -7.68
N GLY A 110 -8.44 -14.60 -8.37
CA GLY A 110 -8.12 -14.48 -9.78
C GLY A 110 -6.88 -13.59 -9.99
N GLY A 111 -6.29 -13.69 -11.12
CA GLY A 111 -5.05 -13.04 -11.54
C GLY A 111 -4.28 -13.98 -12.45
N ASP A 112 -3.38 -13.44 -13.24
CA ASP A 112 -2.49 -14.25 -14.06
C ASP A 112 -1.40 -14.84 -13.15
N PRO A 113 -1.32 -16.19 -13.03
CA PRO A 113 -0.30 -16.85 -12.23
C PRO A 113 1.12 -16.44 -12.64
N THR A 114 1.33 -16.18 -13.91
CA THR A 114 2.63 -15.77 -14.45
C THR A 114 3.05 -14.42 -13.88
N ILE A 115 2.12 -13.48 -13.76
CA ILE A 115 2.39 -12.16 -13.16
C ILE A 115 2.71 -12.30 -11.67
N VAL A 116 1.96 -13.12 -10.95
CA VAL A 116 2.20 -13.38 -9.52
C VAL A 116 3.59 -13.98 -9.29
N GLN A 117 3.92 -15.04 -10.04
CA GLN A 117 5.22 -15.71 -9.95
C GLN A 117 6.36 -14.77 -10.33
N TRP A 118 6.21 -14.00 -11.39
CA TRP A 118 7.18 -13.00 -11.79
C TRP A 118 7.41 -11.96 -10.70
N THR A 119 6.33 -11.36 -10.18
CA THR A 119 6.42 -10.31 -9.15
C THR A 119 7.09 -10.85 -7.88
N TYR A 120 6.74 -12.07 -7.48
CA TYR A 120 7.38 -12.74 -6.34
C TYR A 120 8.86 -12.98 -6.58
N ALA A 121 9.21 -13.54 -7.73
CA ALA A 121 10.62 -13.80 -8.10
C ALA A 121 11.45 -12.51 -8.15
N GLN A 122 10.92 -11.43 -8.72
CA GLN A 122 11.62 -10.15 -8.76
C GLN A 122 11.75 -9.51 -7.37
N PHE A 123 10.70 -9.55 -6.56
CA PHE A 123 10.78 -9.08 -5.17
C PHE A 123 11.84 -9.85 -4.39
N THR A 124 11.82 -11.18 -4.46
CA THR A 124 12.81 -12.05 -3.82
C THR A 124 14.22 -11.73 -4.30
N ARG A 125 14.39 -11.56 -5.62
CA ARG A 125 15.67 -11.20 -6.22
C ARG A 125 16.22 -9.89 -5.65
N VAL A 126 15.40 -8.83 -5.58
CA VAL A 126 15.83 -7.54 -5.01
C VAL A 126 16.26 -7.67 -3.56
N VAL A 127 15.48 -8.40 -2.76
CA VAL A 127 15.75 -8.59 -1.33
C VAL A 127 17.01 -9.44 -1.07
N GLU A 128 17.29 -10.41 -1.93
CA GLU A 128 18.40 -11.36 -1.74
C GLU A 128 19.70 -10.97 -2.42
N GLN A 129 19.64 -10.40 -3.63
CA GLN A 129 20.83 -10.07 -4.39
C GLN A 129 21.53 -8.79 -3.92
N ASP A 130 20.77 -7.82 -3.43
CA ASP A 130 21.32 -6.61 -2.83
C ASP A 130 20.68 -6.30 -1.48
N PRO A 131 20.94 -7.13 -0.47
CA PRO A 131 20.37 -6.96 0.87
C PRO A 131 20.73 -5.62 1.49
N ARG A 132 21.93 -5.09 1.21
CA ARG A 132 22.38 -3.82 1.78
C ARG A 132 21.58 -2.65 1.24
N THR A 133 21.31 -2.64 -0.05
CA THR A 133 20.47 -1.61 -0.68
C THR A 133 19.04 -1.68 -0.17
N PHE A 134 18.44 -2.88 -0.08
CA PHE A 134 17.09 -3.05 0.46
C PHE A 134 17.00 -2.64 1.94
N ASP A 135 17.93 -3.12 2.79
CA ASP A 135 18.00 -2.72 4.20
C ASP A 135 18.24 -1.22 4.35
N GLY A 136 19.08 -0.65 3.48
CA GLY A 136 19.35 0.78 3.43
C GLY A 136 18.10 1.60 3.04
N LEU A 137 17.33 1.14 2.07
CA LEU A 137 16.07 1.75 1.65
C LEU A 137 15.07 1.78 2.82
N VAL A 138 14.85 0.63 3.45
CA VAL A 138 13.90 0.51 4.57
C VAL A 138 14.31 1.40 5.75
N ARG A 139 15.59 1.36 6.13
CA ARG A 139 16.09 2.10 7.30
C ARG A 139 16.11 3.62 7.10
N ARG A 140 16.66 4.09 5.97
CA ARG A 140 16.83 5.54 5.71
C ARG A 140 15.50 6.27 5.60
N ASN A 141 14.47 5.59 5.13
CA ASN A 141 13.17 6.19 4.88
C ASN A 141 12.14 5.82 5.95
N TYR A 142 12.58 5.23 7.06
CA TYR A 142 11.70 4.79 8.14
C TYR A 142 10.55 3.92 7.66
N LEU A 143 10.83 3.05 6.66
CA LEU A 143 9.84 2.14 6.14
C LEU A 143 9.69 0.92 7.05
N GLU A 144 8.50 0.39 7.06
CA GLU A 144 8.15 -0.85 7.74
C GLU A 144 7.70 -1.89 6.70
N ILE A 145 7.84 -3.16 7.05
CA ILE A 145 7.41 -4.26 6.19
C ILE A 145 6.29 -5.00 6.91
N GLU A 146 5.11 -5.03 6.31
CA GLU A 146 4.02 -5.89 6.77
C GLU A 146 4.03 -7.17 5.96
N TRP A 147 3.89 -8.27 6.65
CA TRP A 147 3.82 -9.62 6.09
C TRP A 147 2.51 -10.27 6.48
N VAL A 148 1.77 -10.76 5.50
CA VAL A 148 0.55 -11.54 5.74
C VAL A 148 0.79 -12.95 5.23
N PRO A 149 0.89 -13.96 6.10
CA PRO A 149 1.03 -15.35 5.71
C PRO A 149 -0.17 -15.84 4.89
N GLU A 150 0.05 -16.87 4.08
CA GLU A 150 -1.06 -17.50 3.38
C GLU A 150 -2.00 -18.19 4.38
N GLY A 151 -3.30 -17.91 4.24
CA GLY A 151 -4.34 -18.47 5.12
C GLY A 151 -4.55 -17.75 6.45
N VAL A 152 -3.72 -16.76 6.77
CA VAL A 152 -3.84 -15.92 7.97
C VAL A 152 -4.31 -14.52 7.56
N GLY A 153 -5.33 -13.99 8.23
CA GLY A 153 -5.90 -12.67 7.89
C GLY A 153 -5.08 -11.48 8.39
N ASP A 154 -4.26 -11.68 9.42
CA ASP A 154 -3.57 -10.58 10.10
C ASP A 154 -2.17 -10.32 9.54
N SER A 155 -1.83 -9.03 9.42
CA SER A 155 -0.49 -8.60 9.07
C SER A 155 0.40 -8.50 10.31
N THR A 156 1.68 -8.83 10.12
CA THR A 156 2.71 -8.64 11.15
C THR A 156 3.81 -7.76 10.60
N THR A 157 4.22 -6.74 11.34
CA THR A 157 5.40 -5.94 11.00
C THR A 157 6.66 -6.76 11.28
N VAL A 158 7.51 -6.90 10.27
CA VAL A 158 8.70 -7.75 10.35
C VAL A 158 9.97 -6.99 9.95
N PRO A 159 11.11 -7.26 10.60
CA PRO A 159 12.39 -6.70 10.18
C PRO A 159 12.87 -7.33 8.86
N THR A 160 13.65 -6.58 8.09
CA THR A 160 14.17 -7.02 6.78
C THR A 160 14.88 -8.38 6.81
N ARG A 161 15.61 -8.66 7.90
CA ARG A 161 16.28 -9.97 8.08
C ARG A 161 15.29 -11.14 8.07
N MET A 162 14.11 -10.96 8.68
CA MET A 162 13.08 -12.01 8.71
C MET A 162 12.44 -12.21 7.34
N VAL A 163 12.25 -11.14 6.59
CA VAL A 163 11.74 -11.22 5.20
C VAL A 163 12.64 -12.17 4.38
N ARG A 164 13.96 -12.00 4.43
CA ARG A 164 14.90 -12.85 3.73
C ARG A 164 14.81 -14.30 4.18
N THR A 165 14.71 -14.53 5.49
CA THR A 165 14.57 -15.88 6.03
C THR A 165 13.29 -16.54 5.53
N TRP A 166 12.18 -15.81 5.57
CA TRP A 166 10.87 -16.36 5.20
C TRP A 166 10.70 -16.56 3.69
N LEU A 167 11.29 -15.69 2.85
CA LEU A 167 11.29 -15.89 1.41
C LEU A 167 11.95 -17.19 0.97
N ARG A 168 12.87 -17.73 1.78
CA ARG A 168 13.56 -19.01 1.54
C ARG A 168 12.81 -20.23 2.07
N GLN A 169 11.73 -20.01 2.81
CA GLN A 169 10.95 -21.09 3.44
C GLN A 169 9.61 -21.27 2.72
N PRO A 170 9.39 -22.37 1.99
CA PRO A 170 8.13 -22.62 1.29
C PRO A 170 6.89 -22.56 2.18
N SER A 171 7.03 -22.94 3.45
CA SER A 171 5.96 -22.89 4.46
C SER A 171 5.57 -21.49 4.91
N GLN A 172 6.35 -20.47 4.53
CA GLN A 172 6.14 -19.07 4.89
C GLN A 172 5.74 -18.21 3.68
N THR A 173 5.21 -18.83 2.63
CA THR A 173 4.75 -18.07 1.45
C THR A 173 3.74 -17.01 1.87
N PRO A 174 3.98 -15.72 1.58
CA PRO A 174 3.04 -14.69 1.94
C PRO A 174 1.87 -14.65 0.95
N SER A 175 0.70 -14.29 1.43
CA SER A 175 -0.39 -13.86 0.58
C SER A 175 -0.25 -12.38 0.18
N TRP A 176 0.38 -11.60 1.06
CA TRP A 176 0.61 -10.17 0.86
C TRP A 176 1.88 -9.71 1.58
N ILE A 177 2.65 -8.85 0.91
CA ILE A 177 3.72 -8.06 1.52
C ILE A 177 3.45 -6.59 1.27
N PHE A 178 3.68 -5.76 2.26
CA PHE A 178 3.67 -4.31 2.11
C PHE A 178 5.02 -3.75 2.57
N VAL A 179 5.55 -2.82 1.80
CA VAL A 179 6.76 -2.07 2.13
C VAL A 179 6.39 -0.60 2.09
N GLY A 180 6.46 0.08 3.22
CA GLY A 180 6.06 1.49 3.27
C GLY A 180 6.14 2.09 4.67
N ARG A 181 5.59 3.29 4.79
CA ARG A 181 5.50 4.00 6.04
C ARG A 181 4.13 3.80 6.68
N LEU A 182 4.13 3.53 7.98
CA LEU A 182 2.92 3.41 8.80
C LEU A 182 2.85 4.64 9.72
N LEU A 183 2.01 5.60 9.36
CA LEU A 183 1.78 6.80 10.17
C LEU A 183 0.72 6.53 11.22
N ARG A 184 1.12 6.56 12.48
CA ARG A 184 0.28 6.24 13.63
C ARG A 184 -0.21 7.52 14.31
N PRO A 185 -1.51 7.67 14.63
CA PRO A 185 -2.04 8.90 15.22
C PRO A 185 -1.29 9.30 16.50
N GLU A 186 -0.92 8.34 17.35
CA GLU A 186 -0.23 8.61 18.59
C GLU A 186 1.22 9.10 18.44
N LYS A 187 1.84 8.90 17.27
CA LYS A 187 3.26 9.27 17.01
C LYS A 187 3.41 10.31 15.93
N ASP A 188 2.56 10.22 14.90
CA ASP A 188 2.71 10.95 13.66
C ASP A 188 1.60 12.00 13.45
N GLN A 189 0.86 12.38 14.51
CA GLN A 189 -0.26 13.32 14.44
C GLN A 189 0.09 14.59 13.65
N ARG A 190 1.28 15.18 13.90
CA ARG A 190 1.73 16.39 13.20
C ARG A 190 1.90 16.20 11.69
N ILE A 191 2.16 14.99 11.22
CA ILE A 191 2.27 14.68 9.81
C ILE A 191 0.87 14.45 9.24
N LEU A 192 0.03 13.73 9.97
CA LEU A 192 -1.32 13.35 9.53
C LEU A 192 -2.25 14.56 9.40
N GLU A 193 -2.14 15.52 10.32
CA GLU A 193 -3.02 16.71 10.35
C GLU A 193 -2.49 17.89 9.51
N ASP A 194 -1.19 17.93 9.23
CA ASP A 194 -0.58 18.95 8.37
C ASP A 194 -0.54 18.46 6.92
N THR A 195 -1.37 19.05 6.08
CA THR A 195 -1.54 18.65 4.69
C THR A 195 -0.25 18.75 3.86
N THR A 196 0.62 19.71 4.17
CA THR A 196 1.91 19.88 3.49
C THR A 196 2.86 18.74 3.89
N ARG A 197 2.98 18.44 5.17
CA ARG A 197 3.82 17.34 5.66
C ARG A 197 3.31 15.99 5.20
N LEU A 198 2.00 15.81 5.16
CA LEU A 198 1.40 14.57 4.66
C LEU A 198 1.69 14.39 3.15
N ARG A 199 1.60 15.46 2.37
CA ARG A 199 2.00 15.46 0.96
C ARG A 199 3.47 15.05 0.82
N GLU A 200 4.37 15.72 1.54
CA GLU A 200 5.81 15.42 1.52
C GLU A 200 6.09 13.95 1.89
N ALA A 201 5.40 13.43 2.90
CA ALA A 201 5.51 12.03 3.29
C ALA A 201 5.06 11.07 2.18
N ILE A 202 3.94 11.36 1.51
CA ILE A 202 3.44 10.54 0.39
C ILE A 202 4.43 10.58 -0.79
N GLU A 203 4.86 11.78 -1.18
CA GLU A 203 5.78 11.99 -2.31
C GLU A 203 7.14 11.32 -2.05
N SER A 204 7.69 11.48 -0.84
CA SER A 204 8.94 10.84 -0.45
C SER A 204 8.84 9.32 -0.52
N VAL A 205 7.85 8.73 0.13
CA VAL A 205 7.69 7.26 0.14
C VAL A 205 7.50 6.70 -1.26
N PHE A 206 6.68 7.33 -2.08
CA PHE A 206 6.46 6.88 -3.45
C PHE A 206 7.70 7.06 -4.32
N GLY A 207 8.41 8.17 -4.17
CA GLY A 207 9.68 8.42 -4.86
C GLY A 207 10.72 7.36 -4.51
N ASP A 208 10.90 7.08 -3.23
CA ASP A 208 11.86 6.11 -2.71
C ASP A 208 11.55 4.66 -3.15
N LEU A 209 10.27 4.32 -3.24
CA LEU A 209 9.82 2.97 -3.65
C LEU A 209 9.68 2.78 -5.16
N LYS A 210 9.73 3.86 -5.96
CA LYS A 210 9.62 3.79 -7.42
C LYS A 210 10.65 2.87 -8.09
N PRO A 211 11.95 2.84 -7.68
CA PRO A 211 12.90 1.89 -8.22
C PRO A 211 12.50 0.43 -7.96
N LEU A 212 12.07 0.11 -6.74
CA LEU A 212 11.60 -1.22 -6.37
C LEU A 212 10.37 -1.61 -7.20
N TRP A 213 9.41 -0.69 -7.34
CA TRP A 213 8.24 -0.88 -8.16
C TRP A 213 8.61 -1.18 -9.62
N LYS A 214 9.51 -0.39 -10.24
CA LYS A 214 9.96 -0.60 -11.62
C LYS A 214 10.60 -1.97 -11.81
N GLN A 215 11.42 -2.43 -10.88
CA GLN A 215 12.10 -3.72 -10.95
C GLN A 215 11.13 -4.91 -10.86
N THR A 216 9.97 -4.71 -10.22
CA THR A 216 8.98 -5.77 -10.01
C THR A 216 7.84 -5.76 -11.05
N GLN A 217 7.86 -4.84 -12.03
CA GLN A 217 6.85 -4.80 -13.09
C GLN A 217 7.21 -5.73 -14.25
N MET A 218 6.31 -6.61 -14.62
CA MET A 218 6.53 -7.55 -15.73
C MET A 218 6.72 -6.86 -17.09
N ARG A 219 6.08 -5.71 -17.30
CA ARG A 219 6.15 -4.98 -18.57
C ARG A 219 7.44 -4.23 -18.82
N ALA A 220 8.16 -3.84 -17.75
CA ALA A 220 9.49 -3.24 -17.90
C ALA A 220 10.49 -4.21 -18.55
N ALA A 221 10.24 -5.52 -18.40
CA ALA A 221 11.06 -6.56 -19.03
C ALA A 221 10.70 -6.87 -20.49
N ARG A 222 9.54 -6.42 -20.99
CA ARG A 222 9.09 -6.66 -22.37
C ARG A 222 9.35 -5.49 -23.33
N GLY A 223 9.94 -4.41 -22.83
CA GLY A 223 10.22 -3.18 -23.57
C GLY A 223 11.67 -3.07 -24.05
N VAL A 224 12.30 -4.20 -24.41
CA VAL A 224 13.57 -4.26 -25.12
C VAL A 224 13.31 -4.97 -26.45
#